data_5594bf0bb6c638263b1cb472fcdcc493
#
_entry.id   5594bf0bb6c638263b1cb472fcdcc493
#
_cell.length_a   1.000
_cell.length_b   1.000
_cell.length_c   1.000
_cell.angle_alpha   90.00
_cell.angle_beta   90.00
_cell.angle_gamma   90.00
#
_symmetry.space_group_name_H-M   'P 1'
#
loop_
_entity.id
_entity.type
_entity.pdbx_description
1 polymer ?
#
loop_
_entity_poly.entity_id
_entity_poly.type
_entity_poly.pdbx_seq_one_letter_code
_entity_poly.pdbx_strand_id
1 'polypeptide(L)'
;MSGDFEVRTSLEVGFAEGEMPERFLRYRGKAMRSIPAMAEFPYEDSQFEVVVISGRIVSRELVKEAHRVLKPDGRMFFTVNEKTSKQEGYSMSDIYSIVREGFNIALVERPAWWLFGRKGRTITICARKKAWKEYKGFARGKALAFSPFRSRS
;
A
#
# COMPACT_ATOMS: atom_id res chain seq x y z
N MET A 1 6.22 -5.97 -22.38
CA MET A 1 5.92 -5.90 -21.93
C MET A 1 5.50 -5.41 -21.72
N SER A 2 5.74 -5.84 -22.18
CA SER A 2 5.21 -5.38 -22.06
C SER A 2 4.94 -4.55 -21.08
N GLY A 3 4.97 -3.80 -20.95
CA GLY A 3 4.71 -3.08 -19.77
C GLY A 3 4.67 -3.86 -18.50
N ASP A 4 5.24 -5.00 -18.54
CA ASP A 4 5.25 -5.84 -17.36
C ASP A 4 6.13 -5.23 -16.29
N PHE A 5 5.58 -5.20 -15.09
CA PHE A 5 6.30 -4.71 -13.94
C PHE A 5 7.09 -5.88 -13.34
N GLU A 6 8.40 -5.85 -13.51
CA GLU A 6 9.24 -6.91 -13.00
C GLU A 6 9.65 -6.59 -11.56
N VAL A 7 9.27 -7.45 -10.64
CA VAL A 7 9.54 -7.22 -9.22
C VAL A 7 10.80 -7.98 -8.81
N ARG A 8 11.74 -7.27 -8.21
CA ARG A 8 12.97 -7.90 -7.72
C ARG A 8 12.92 -8.10 -6.21
N THR A 9 12.36 -7.14 -5.49
CA THR A 9 12.29 -7.20 -4.04
C THR A 9 10.87 -6.95 -3.59
N SER A 10 10.39 -7.79 -2.68
CA SER A 10 9.04 -7.61 -2.16
C SER A 10 8.99 -7.96 -0.69
N LEU A 11 8.04 -7.35 0.01
CA LEU A 11 7.82 -7.56 1.43
C LEU A 11 6.35 -7.87 1.67
N GLU A 12 6.09 -8.93 2.42
CA GLU A 12 4.73 -9.31 2.81
C GLU A 12 4.60 -9.10 4.31
N VAL A 13 3.54 -8.42 4.72
CA VAL A 13 3.37 -8.04 6.11
C VAL A 13 2.09 -8.61 6.68
N GLY A 14 2.21 -9.44 7.71
CA GLY A 14 1.08 -9.89 8.50
C GLY A 14 0.30 -11.05 7.94
N PHE A 15 0.82 -11.78 6.97
CA PHE A 15 0.13 -12.92 6.41
C PHE A 15 0.51 -14.22 7.13
N ALA A 16 -0.51 -14.99 7.51
CA ALA A 16 -0.27 -16.33 7.98
C ALA A 16 0.08 -17.22 6.81
N GLU A 17 0.65 -18.38 7.11
CA GLU A 17 1.00 -19.33 6.06
C GLU A 17 -0.24 -19.66 5.23
N GLY A 18 -0.10 -19.55 3.91
CA GLY A 18 -1.19 -19.86 3.00
C GLY A 18 -2.25 -18.78 2.90
N GLU A 19 -2.09 -17.68 3.60
CA GLU A 19 -3.09 -16.62 3.62
C GLU A 19 -2.95 -15.63 2.47
N MET A 20 -1.79 -15.57 1.84
CA MET A 20 -1.53 -14.60 0.79
C MET A 20 -2.49 -14.81 -0.38
N PRO A 21 -3.27 -13.79 -0.75
CA PRO A 21 -4.18 -13.93 -1.88
C PRO A 21 -3.43 -14.26 -3.17
N GLU A 22 -4.01 -15.16 -3.96
CA GLU A 22 -3.37 -15.59 -5.20
C GLU A 22 -3.08 -14.42 -6.14
N ARG A 23 -3.96 -13.43 -6.14
CA ARG A 23 -3.79 -12.27 -7.03
C ARG A 23 -2.50 -11.51 -6.78
N PHE A 24 -1.92 -11.64 -5.58
CA PHE A 24 -0.70 -10.92 -5.25
C PHE A 24 0.57 -11.74 -5.47
N LEU A 25 0.43 -13.04 -5.74
CA LEU A 25 1.61 -13.88 -5.87
C LEU A 25 2.53 -13.44 -7.01
N ARG A 26 1.96 -12.89 -8.06
CA ARG A 26 2.75 -12.44 -9.19
C ARG A 26 3.65 -11.24 -8.85
N TYR A 27 3.40 -10.62 -7.71
CA TYR A 27 4.22 -9.48 -7.27
C TYR A 27 5.35 -9.89 -6.34
N ARG A 28 5.48 -11.19 -6.07
CA ARG A 28 6.61 -11.66 -5.27
C ARG A 28 7.89 -11.50 -6.05
N GLY A 29 8.85 -10.83 -5.44
CA GLY A 29 10.14 -10.63 -6.05
C GLY A 29 11.03 -11.84 -5.86
N LYS A 30 12.16 -11.84 -6.56
CA LYS A 30 13.15 -12.88 -6.37
C LYS A 30 13.68 -12.87 -4.95
N ALA A 31 13.80 -11.69 -4.36
CA ALA A 31 14.19 -11.54 -2.96
C ALA A 31 12.97 -11.13 -2.16
N MET A 32 12.18 -12.11 -1.78
CA MET A 32 10.95 -11.89 -1.03
C MET A 32 11.21 -12.06 0.46
N ARG A 33 10.65 -11.15 1.26
CA ARG A 33 10.70 -11.22 2.71
C ARG A 33 9.29 -11.21 3.26
N SER A 34 9.13 -11.77 4.45
CA SER A 34 7.84 -11.82 5.11
C SER A 34 8.03 -11.51 6.58
N ILE A 35 7.20 -10.60 7.12
CA ILE A 35 7.29 -10.23 8.53
C ILE A 35 5.89 -10.19 9.13
N PRO A 36 5.79 -10.37 10.45
CA PRO A 36 4.51 -10.16 11.13
C PRO A 36 4.20 -8.67 11.24
N ALA A 37 3.01 -8.36 11.69
CA ALA A 37 2.66 -6.96 11.98
C ALA A 37 3.59 -6.47 13.09
N MET A 38 4.20 -5.31 12.86
CA MET A 38 5.10 -4.72 13.84
C MET A 38 5.22 -3.23 13.57
N ALA A 39 5.51 -2.50 14.62
CA ALA A 39 5.51 -1.04 14.54
C ALA A 39 6.64 -0.50 13.68
N GLU A 40 7.75 -1.20 13.65
CA GLU A 40 8.93 -0.75 12.93
C GLU A 40 9.48 -1.93 12.15
N PHE A 41 9.54 -1.78 10.82
CA PHE A 41 10.06 -2.86 10.00
C PHE A 41 11.60 -2.89 10.11
N PRO A 42 12.19 -4.09 10.22
CA PRO A 42 13.64 -4.21 10.41
C PRO A 42 14.39 -4.07 9.08
N TYR A 43 14.07 -3.05 8.32
CA TYR A 43 14.67 -2.82 7.00
C TYR A 43 15.00 -1.36 6.84
N GLU A 44 15.90 -1.08 5.92
CA GLU A 44 16.31 0.28 5.63
C GLU A 44 15.30 0.98 4.73
N ASP A 45 15.43 2.28 4.62
CA ASP A 45 14.61 3.08 3.73
C ASP A 45 14.83 2.64 2.28
N SER A 46 13.77 2.71 1.49
CA SER A 46 13.85 2.50 0.04
C SER A 46 14.50 1.16 -0.34
N GLN A 47 14.06 0.10 0.32
CA GLN A 47 14.63 -1.22 0.09
C GLN A 47 13.79 -2.10 -0.83
N PHE A 48 12.48 -1.91 -0.87
CA PHE A 48 11.58 -2.82 -1.59
C PHE A 48 10.86 -2.14 -2.73
N GLU A 49 10.57 -2.92 -3.77
CA GLU A 49 9.76 -2.42 -4.89
C GLU A 49 8.29 -2.63 -4.66
N VAL A 50 7.93 -3.64 -3.88
CA VAL A 50 6.53 -3.95 -3.58
C VAL A 50 6.40 -4.31 -2.10
N VAL A 51 5.34 -3.79 -1.48
CA VAL A 51 4.95 -4.19 -0.12
C VAL A 51 3.49 -4.60 -0.18
N VAL A 52 3.18 -5.78 0.33
CA VAL A 52 1.80 -6.25 0.41
C VAL A 52 1.45 -6.38 1.89
N ILE A 53 0.38 -5.72 2.31
CA ILE A 53 -0.05 -5.74 3.71
C ILE A 53 -1.36 -6.52 3.81
N SER A 54 -1.43 -7.40 4.81
CA SER A 54 -2.68 -8.11 5.08
C SER A 54 -3.77 -7.11 5.46
N GLY A 55 -4.93 -7.24 4.80
CA GLY A 55 -6.04 -6.32 5.07
C GLY A 55 -6.57 -6.40 6.48
N ARG A 56 -6.26 -7.50 7.19
CA ARG A 56 -6.69 -7.64 8.58
C ARG A 56 -5.99 -6.66 9.51
N ILE A 57 -4.82 -6.20 9.11
CA ILE A 57 -3.98 -5.41 10.01
C ILE A 57 -3.58 -4.05 9.42
N VAL A 58 -4.08 -3.70 8.25
CA VAL A 58 -3.67 -2.44 7.61
C VAL A 58 -4.04 -1.27 8.53
N SER A 59 -3.11 -0.33 8.69
CA SER A 59 -3.28 0.80 9.55
C SER A 59 -2.40 1.94 9.04
N ARG A 60 -2.61 3.12 9.58
CA ARG A 60 -1.77 4.26 9.22
C ARG A 60 -0.30 4.00 9.54
N GLU A 61 -0.05 3.40 10.68
CA GLU A 61 1.33 3.12 11.11
C GLU A 61 2.01 2.15 10.16
N LEU A 62 1.31 1.10 9.76
CA LEU A 62 1.89 0.14 8.84
C LEU A 62 2.09 0.75 7.46
N VAL A 63 1.15 1.58 7.02
CA VAL A 63 1.29 2.26 5.73
C VAL A 63 2.48 3.21 5.75
N LYS A 64 2.72 3.87 6.86
CA LYS A 64 3.87 4.75 7.02
C LYS A 64 5.18 3.97 6.88
N GLU A 65 5.26 2.81 7.55
CA GLU A 65 6.45 1.99 7.45
C GLU A 65 6.62 1.43 6.05
N ALA A 66 5.52 1.04 5.40
CA ALA A 66 5.58 0.59 4.02
C ALA A 66 6.15 1.69 3.13
N HIS A 67 5.69 2.92 3.35
CA HIS A 67 6.18 4.06 2.57
C HIS A 67 7.70 4.21 2.77
N ARG A 68 8.14 4.10 4.00
CA ARG A 68 9.57 4.28 4.30
C ARG A 68 10.44 3.26 3.59
N VAL A 69 10.03 1.98 3.61
CA VAL A 69 10.86 0.92 3.05
C VAL A 69 10.67 0.74 1.54
N LEU A 70 9.68 1.40 0.95
CA LEU A 70 9.47 1.31 -0.50
C LEU A 70 10.42 2.23 -1.24
N LYS A 71 10.94 1.75 -2.36
CA LYS A 71 11.72 2.58 -3.27
C LYS A 71 10.81 3.61 -3.91
N PRO A 72 11.37 4.72 -4.42
CA PRO A 72 10.57 5.67 -5.18
C PRO A 72 9.82 4.94 -6.29
N ASP A 73 8.55 5.29 -6.49
CA ASP A 73 7.65 4.64 -7.43
C ASP A 73 7.32 3.20 -7.07
N GLY A 74 7.71 2.76 -5.87
CA GLY A 74 7.30 1.44 -5.39
C GLY A 74 5.81 1.38 -5.15
N ARG A 75 5.28 0.17 -5.05
CA ARG A 75 3.84 -0.05 -4.93
C ARG A 75 3.49 -0.82 -3.67
N MET A 76 2.38 -0.41 -3.09
CA MET A 76 1.82 -1.08 -1.92
C MET A 76 0.46 -1.65 -2.30
N PHE A 77 0.20 -2.87 -1.88
CA PHE A 77 -1.07 -3.54 -2.15
C PHE A 77 -1.72 -3.98 -0.86
N PHE A 78 -3.03 -3.89 -0.81
CA PHE A 78 -3.80 -4.56 0.25
C PHE A 78 -5.24 -4.76 -0.22
N THR A 79 -5.93 -5.71 0.41
CA THR A 79 -7.33 -5.97 0.16
C THR A 79 -8.04 -5.89 1.49
N VAL A 80 -9.10 -5.09 1.56
CA VAL A 80 -9.89 -4.93 2.78
C VAL A 80 -11.36 -5.17 2.47
N ASN A 81 -12.13 -5.45 3.51
CA ASN A 81 -13.57 -5.53 3.38
C ASN A 81 -14.13 -4.13 3.17
N GLU A 82 -15.08 -4.02 2.26
CA GLU A 82 -15.73 -2.74 2.01
C GLU A 82 -16.86 -2.55 3.02
N LYS A 83 -16.93 -1.36 3.61
CA LYS A 83 -17.98 -1.04 4.55
C LYS A 83 -19.32 -0.92 3.81
N THR A 84 -20.30 -1.65 4.29
CA THR A 84 -21.64 -1.60 3.74
C THR A 84 -22.63 -1.58 4.89
N SER A 85 -23.92 -1.46 4.58
CA SER A 85 -24.93 -1.50 5.63
C SER A 85 -25.00 -2.84 6.35
N LYS A 86 -24.44 -3.89 5.75
CA LYS A 86 -24.47 -5.23 6.30
C LYS A 86 -23.13 -5.78 6.72
N GLN A 87 -22.07 -5.00 6.56
CA GLN A 87 -20.73 -5.52 6.76
C GLN A 87 -19.83 -4.40 7.23
N GLU A 88 -19.03 -4.70 8.24
CA GLU A 88 -18.02 -3.76 8.70
C GLU A 88 -16.83 -3.79 7.77
N GLY A 89 -16.14 -2.67 7.68
CA GLY A 89 -14.98 -2.60 6.82
C GLY A 89 -14.57 -1.17 6.60
N TYR A 90 -14.03 -0.91 5.41
CA TYR A 90 -13.47 0.40 5.06
C TYR A 90 -14.28 1.03 3.94
N SER A 91 -14.59 2.32 4.09
CA SER A 91 -15.10 3.10 2.99
C SER A 91 -13.90 3.62 2.18
N MET A 92 -14.17 4.12 0.97
CA MET A 92 -13.10 4.73 0.20
C MET A 92 -12.51 5.94 0.93
N SER A 93 -13.35 6.64 1.69
CA SER A 93 -12.87 7.77 2.49
C SER A 93 -11.86 7.31 3.55
N ASP A 94 -12.15 6.18 4.21
CA ASP A 94 -11.24 5.61 5.19
C ASP A 94 -9.91 5.23 4.55
N ILE A 95 -9.98 4.54 3.41
CA ILE A 95 -8.80 4.10 2.70
C ILE A 95 -7.96 5.30 2.30
N TYR A 96 -8.62 6.29 1.74
CA TYR A 96 -7.94 7.48 1.26
C TYR A 96 -7.20 8.18 2.40
N SER A 97 -7.85 8.27 3.57
CA SER A 97 -7.24 8.93 4.71
C SER A 97 -6.00 8.20 5.21
N ILE A 98 -5.95 6.89 5.00
CA ILE A 98 -4.82 6.09 5.43
C ILE A 98 -3.63 6.24 4.48
N VAL A 99 -3.88 6.33 3.17
CA VAL A 99 -2.79 6.26 2.19
C VAL A 99 -2.40 7.59 1.57
N ARG A 100 -3.22 8.61 1.67
CA ARG A 100 -3.04 9.82 0.85
C ARG A 100 -1.76 10.58 1.10
N GLU A 101 -1.19 10.43 2.28
CA GLU A 101 -0.08 11.29 2.67
C GLU A 101 1.18 11.03 1.83
N GLY A 102 1.49 9.80 1.55
CA GLY A 102 2.69 9.48 0.80
C GLY A 102 2.45 8.70 -0.47
N PHE A 103 1.19 8.45 -0.80
CA PHE A 103 0.84 7.57 -1.92
C PHE A 103 -0.21 8.20 -2.81
N ASN A 104 -0.15 7.82 -4.08
CA ASN A 104 -1.24 8.03 -5.02
C ASN A 104 -1.91 6.68 -5.24
N ILE A 105 -3.24 6.67 -5.20
CA ILE A 105 -3.95 5.44 -5.48
C ILE A 105 -3.90 5.21 -6.98
N ALA A 106 -3.25 4.12 -7.38
CA ALA A 106 -3.07 3.81 -8.79
C ALA A 106 -4.19 2.95 -9.33
N LEU A 107 -4.77 2.11 -8.48
CA LEU A 107 -5.79 1.18 -8.94
C LEU A 107 -6.69 0.80 -7.77
N VAL A 108 -7.98 0.77 -8.03
CA VAL A 108 -8.98 0.29 -7.08
C VAL A 108 -9.75 -0.81 -7.79
N GLU A 109 -9.74 -2.00 -7.22
CA GLU A 109 -10.44 -3.12 -7.82
C GLU A 109 -11.50 -3.67 -6.87
N ARG A 110 -12.68 -3.90 -7.41
CA ARG A 110 -13.75 -4.57 -6.68
C ARG A 110 -14.16 -5.79 -7.50
N PRO A 111 -14.28 -6.96 -6.87
CA PRO A 111 -14.79 -8.10 -7.61
C PRO A 111 -16.23 -7.85 -8.00
N ALA A 112 -16.66 -8.52 -9.07
CA ALA A 112 -18.06 -8.43 -9.51
C ALA A 112 -18.94 -8.94 -8.38
N TRP A 113 -19.88 -8.13 -7.93
CA TRP A 113 -20.68 -8.45 -6.77
C TRP A 113 -21.49 -9.74 -6.94
N TRP A 114 -21.94 -10.05 -8.13
CA TRP A 114 -22.74 -11.24 -8.35
C TRP A 114 -21.96 -12.53 -8.18
N LEU A 115 -20.63 -12.45 -8.27
CA LEU A 115 -19.79 -13.63 -8.09
C LEU A 115 -19.62 -13.99 -6.63
N PHE A 116 -19.77 -13.01 -5.75
CA PHE A 116 -19.45 -13.21 -4.34
C PHE A 116 -20.66 -13.24 -3.44
N GLY A 117 -21.76 -12.75 -3.92
CA GLY A 117 -23.03 -12.87 -3.23
C GLY A 117 -22.95 -12.69 -1.73
N ARG A 118 -22.95 -13.81 -1.04
CA ARG A 118 -23.02 -13.82 0.41
C ARG A 118 -21.72 -13.52 1.11
N LYS A 119 -20.61 -13.57 0.41
CA LYS A 119 -19.31 -13.41 1.04
C LYS A 119 -18.94 -11.96 1.31
N GLY A 120 -19.80 -11.06 0.90
CA GLY A 120 -19.50 -9.66 1.11
C GLY A 120 -18.58 -9.12 0.05
N ARG A 121 -18.24 -7.87 0.19
CA ARG A 121 -17.46 -7.15 -0.80
C ARG A 121 -16.06 -6.85 -0.28
N THR A 122 -15.10 -6.88 -1.20
CA THR A 122 -13.74 -6.47 -0.86
C THR A 122 -13.28 -5.39 -1.81
N ILE A 123 -12.30 -4.62 -1.37
CA ILE A 123 -11.67 -3.60 -2.19
C ILE A 123 -10.18 -3.89 -2.18
N THR A 124 -9.61 -4.03 -3.38
CA THR A 124 -8.16 -4.20 -3.52
C THR A 124 -7.57 -2.88 -3.97
N ILE A 125 -6.57 -2.42 -3.24
CA ILE A 125 -5.93 -1.13 -3.48
C ILE A 125 -4.50 -1.36 -3.94
N CYS A 126 -4.12 -0.68 -5.01
CA CYS A 126 -2.73 -0.54 -5.40
C CYS A 126 -2.38 0.93 -5.26
N ALA A 127 -1.44 1.23 -4.40
CA ALA A 127 -1.01 2.60 -4.15
C ALA A 127 0.45 2.73 -4.55
N ARG A 128 0.79 3.80 -5.28
CA ARG A 128 2.14 4.06 -5.73
C ARG A 128 2.77 5.12 -4.84
N LYS A 129 3.97 4.86 -4.38
CA LYS A 129 4.69 5.84 -3.57
C LYS A 129 4.95 7.08 -4.42
N LYS A 130 4.63 8.25 -3.88
CA LYS A 130 4.82 9.51 -4.58
C LYS A 130 6.29 9.72 -4.86
N ALA A 131 6.58 10.26 -6.05
CA ALA A 131 7.94 10.60 -6.41
C ALA A 131 8.44 11.71 -5.50
N TRP A 132 9.75 11.80 -5.35
CA TRP A 132 10.35 12.75 -4.44
C TRP A 132 9.85 14.18 -4.67
N LYS A 133 9.79 14.61 -5.90
CA LYS A 133 9.39 15.99 -6.17
C LYS A 133 7.93 16.24 -5.80
N GLU A 134 7.08 15.25 -5.97
CA GLU A 134 5.68 15.38 -5.57
C GLU A 134 5.55 15.51 -4.07
N TYR A 135 6.31 14.69 -3.37
CA TYR A 135 6.29 14.68 -1.91
C TYR A 135 6.86 15.99 -1.37
N LYS A 136 7.93 16.45 -1.96
CA LYS A 136 8.56 17.69 -1.55
C LYS A 136 7.63 18.88 -1.74
N GLY A 137 6.91 18.91 -2.84
CA GLY A 137 5.93 19.96 -3.07
C GLY A 137 4.84 19.96 -2.01
N PHE A 138 4.40 18.79 -1.62
CA PHE A 138 3.41 18.66 -0.59
C PHE A 138 3.93 19.21 0.74
N ALA A 139 5.15 18.86 1.11
CA ALA A 139 5.75 19.34 2.35
C ALA A 139 5.86 20.85 2.37
N ARG A 140 6.21 21.45 1.23
CA ARG A 140 6.31 22.89 1.14
C ARG A 140 4.98 23.59 1.29
N GLY A 141 3.97 22.92 0.83
CA GLY A 141 2.63 23.48 0.95
C GLY A 141 2.22 23.68 2.39
N LYS A 142 2.90 23.05 3.27
CA LYS A 142 2.65 23.25 4.68
C LYS A 142 3.61 24.20 5.30
N ALA A 143 4.59 24.45 4.60
CA ALA A 143 5.59 25.27 5.02
C ALA A 143 6.79 25.15 4.69
N LEU A 144 6.98 24.12 4.54
CA LEU A 144 7.62 23.79 4.11
C LEU A 144 8.22 23.60 4.36
N ALA A 145 8.22 23.39 4.81
CA ALA A 145 8.88 23.00 5.13
C ALA A 145 9.80 22.07 5.04
N PHE A 146 10.31 21.61 5.07
CA PHE A 146 11.28 20.84 4.88
C PHE A 146 12.28 21.26 4.15
N SER A 147 12.38 21.56 3.91
CA SER A 147 12.83 21.86 3.05
C SER A 147 13.35 21.84 2.62
N PRO A 148 13.70 21.59 2.58
CA PRO A 148 14.03 21.63 1.93
C PRO A 148 13.81 22.08 1.09
N PHE A 149 13.45 22.05 1.14
CA PHE A 149 13.01 22.44 0.18
C PHE A 149 12.53 23.42 0.20
N ARG A 150 12.54 23.83 0.80
CA ARG A 150 11.94 24.48 0.61
C ARG A 150 11.61 25.18 0.36
N SER A 151 11.38 25.29 0.44
CA SER A 151 10.77 25.76 0.01
C SER A 151 10.24 26.46 -0.45
N ARG A 152 9.70 26.55 -0.57
CA ARG A 152 9.01 26.82 -1.12
C ARG A 152 8.40 27.24 -1.45
N SER A 153 8.19 27.22 -1.24
CA SER A 153 7.63 27.28 -1.67
C SER A 153 7.45 27.59 -2.09
#